data_4afc9f5d6e92f5e117e4e0eca1780045
#
_entry.id   4afc9f5d6e92f5e117e4e0eca1780045
#
_cell.length_a   1.000
_cell.length_b   1.000
_cell.length_c   1.000
_cell.angle_alpha   90.00
_cell.angle_beta   90.00
_cell.angle_gamma   90.00
#
_symmetry.space_group_name_H-M   'P 1'
#
loop_
_entity.id
_entity.type
_entity.pdbx_description
1 polymer ?
#
loop_
_entity_poly.entity_id
_entity_poly.type
_entity_poly.pdbx_seq_one_letter_code
_entity_poly.pdbx_strand_id
1 'polypeptide(L)'
;QSLDRALAIQPDYAPALANRGKVLSEMNRLEEGFRAFMRAGELAYGGARPDEVVFAHKNEHDREQKAWQNASRQEGVGPLHIVGGSRLKNRVINPDNAGEASRQWLKSDPHIVVIDNLLTQEALAQLRRYCLGSCVWQTSYAQGYLGAFPESGFAAPLLAQVAEELSSTFCDIFADHRLRYHWGFKYDSKLDGIGIHADEAAVNVNFWITPDSANRDPQSGGLVVWDKAAPLEWDFAKFNADEKAAYDFLAQKQAGAITIPYRANRAVIFDSNLFHKTDKICFAEGYENRRINITMLYGRRARS
;
A
#
# COMPACT_ATOMS: atom_id res chain seq x y z
N GLN A 1 9.97 12.97 22.35
CA GLN A 1 9.84 13.32 23.78
C GLN A 1 8.44 13.03 24.35
N SER A 2 7.32 13.55 23.78
CA SER A 2 5.96 13.30 24.34
C SER A 2 5.56 11.84 24.24
N LEU A 3 5.83 11.18 23.09
CA LEU A 3 5.57 9.75 22.89
C LEU A 3 6.43 8.87 23.79
N ASP A 4 7.70 9.23 23.99
CA ASP A 4 8.61 8.48 24.87
C ASP A 4 8.16 8.56 26.32
N ARG A 5 7.64 9.72 26.76
CA ARG A 5 7.04 9.87 28.10
C ARG A 5 5.77 9.04 28.26
N ALA A 6 4.89 9.04 27.26
CA ALA A 6 3.67 8.22 27.29
C ALA A 6 4.02 6.74 27.39
N LEU A 7 5.01 6.26 26.61
CA LEU A 7 5.45 4.87 26.61
C LEU A 7 6.27 4.50 27.86
N ALA A 8 6.91 5.46 28.52
CA ALA A 8 7.54 5.24 29.83
C ALA A 8 6.50 5.00 30.94
N ILE A 9 5.32 5.62 30.83
CA ILE A 9 4.20 5.41 31.77
C ILE A 9 3.44 4.13 31.44
N GLN A 10 3.14 3.93 30.14
CA GLN A 10 2.39 2.78 29.63
C GLN A 10 3.09 2.19 28.40
N PRO A 11 4.02 1.24 28.57
CA PRO A 11 4.79 0.67 27.45
C PRO A 11 3.97 0.03 26.35
N ASP A 12 2.81 -0.52 26.68
CA ASP A 12 1.88 -1.20 25.77
C ASP A 12 0.70 -0.32 25.31
N TYR A 13 0.89 1.00 25.27
CA TYR A 13 -0.13 1.91 24.75
C TYR A 13 -0.10 1.95 23.21
N ALA A 14 -0.96 1.15 22.57
CA ALA A 14 -0.98 0.96 21.12
C ALA A 14 -1.04 2.26 20.30
N PRO A 15 -1.87 3.29 20.66
CA PRO A 15 -1.88 4.54 19.90
C PRO A 15 -0.55 5.31 19.96
N ALA A 16 0.16 5.29 21.08
CA ALA A 16 1.48 5.94 21.19
C ALA A 16 2.54 5.18 20.38
N LEU A 17 2.48 3.85 20.36
CA LEU A 17 3.36 3.01 19.53
C LEU A 17 3.12 3.25 18.04
N ALA A 18 1.86 3.32 17.58
CA ALA A 18 1.51 3.63 16.20
C ALA A 18 2.04 5.02 15.78
N ASN A 19 1.82 6.04 16.61
CA ASN A 19 2.36 7.39 16.35
C ASN A 19 3.89 7.43 16.39
N ARG A 20 4.53 6.65 17.26
CA ARG A 20 5.99 6.51 17.28
C ARG A 20 6.49 5.88 15.99
N GLY A 21 5.78 4.88 15.47
CA GLY A 21 6.07 4.27 14.17
C GLY A 21 6.09 5.29 13.03
N LYS A 22 5.08 6.16 12.96
CA LYS A 22 5.01 7.26 11.98
C LYS A 22 6.20 8.21 12.09
N VAL A 23 6.49 8.70 13.29
CA VAL A 23 7.62 9.63 13.52
C VAL A 23 8.95 8.98 13.14
N LEU A 24 9.18 7.72 13.52
CA LEU A 24 10.42 7.02 13.21
C LEU A 24 10.57 6.80 11.68
N SER A 25 9.48 6.51 10.98
CA SER A 25 9.50 6.38 9.52
C SER A 25 9.87 7.71 8.84
N GLU A 26 9.29 8.82 9.27
CA GLU A 26 9.66 10.17 8.77
C GLU A 26 11.11 10.55 9.13
N MET A 27 11.67 9.98 10.21
CA MET A 27 13.08 10.12 10.57
C MET A 27 14.03 9.16 9.83
N ASN A 28 13.52 8.38 8.88
CA ASN A 28 14.24 7.33 8.15
C ASN A 28 14.78 6.19 9.05
N ARG A 29 14.15 5.96 10.20
CA ARG A 29 14.43 4.85 11.12
C ARG A 29 13.38 3.75 10.90
N LEU A 30 13.34 3.24 9.66
CA LEU A 30 12.23 2.39 9.19
C LEU A 30 12.12 1.09 9.99
N GLU A 31 13.23 0.42 10.28
CA GLU A 31 13.20 -0.83 11.03
C GLU A 31 12.60 -0.65 12.43
N GLU A 32 12.93 0.43 13.12
CA GLU A 32 12.37 0.74 14.43
C GLU A 32 10.90 1.18 14.33
N GLY A 33 10.57 1.95 13.29
CA GLY A 33 9.20 2.38 13.01
C GLY A 33 8.28 1.20 12.78
N PHE A 34 8.72 0.25 11.95
CA PHE A 34 7.94 -0.95 11.63
C PHE A 34 7.81 -1.88 12.84
N ARG A 35 8.83 -2.01 13.70
CA ARG A 35 8.69 -2.73 14.97
C ARG A 35 7.64 -2.10 15.89
N ALA A 36 7.60 -0.76 15.95
CA ALA A 36 6.61 -0.06 16.75
C ALA A 36 5.18 -0.28 16.21
N PHE A 37 4.99 -0.27 14.89
CA PHE A 37 3.71 -0.59 14.25
C PHE A 37 3.30 -2.05 14.49
N MET A 38 4.21 -3.00 14.35
CA MET A 38 3.91 -4.42 14.63
C MET A 38 3.42 -4.58 16.08
N ARG A 39 4.10 -3.98 17.04
CA ARG A 39 3.68 -4.04 18.46
C ARG A 39 2.32 -3.36 18.68
N ALA A 40 2.07 -2.22 18.04
CA ALA A 40 0.76 -1.58 18.09
C ALA A 40 -0.35 -2.49 17.55
N GLY A 41 -0.11 -3.15 16.41
CA GLY A 41 -1.03 -4.09 15.80
C GLY A 41 -1.32 -5.31 16.68
N GLU A 42 -0.29 -5.90 17.31
CA GLU A 42 -0.44 -7.01 18.24
C GLU A 42 -1.33 -6.65 19.43
N LEU A 43 -1.14 -5.46 19.99
CA LEU A 43 -1.91 -4.97 21.14
C LEU A 43 -3.36 -4.61 20.77
N ALA A 44 -3.57 -4.12 19.55
CA ALA A 44 -4.91 -3.77 19.06
C ALA A 44 -5.68 -4.98 18.53
N TYR A 45 -5.00 -6.08 18.20
CA TYR A 45 -5.63 -7.25 17.59
C TYR A 45 -6.61 -7.94 18.54
N GLY A 46 -7.82 -8.19 18.05
CA GLY A 46 -8.90 -8.80 18.85
C GLY A 46 -9.55 -7.84 19.86
N GLY A 47 -9.10 -6.60 19.95
CA GLY A 47 -9.76 -5.56 20.72
C GLY A 47 -11.11 -5.16 20.10
N ALA A 48 -12.08 -4.77 20.94
CA ALA A 48 -13.35 -4.25 20.47
C ALA A 48 -13.12 -2.95 19.66
N ARG A 49 -13.67 -2.92 18.45
CA ARG A 49 -13.73 -1.73 17.59
C ARG A 49 -15.20 -1.36 17.41
N PRO A 50 -15.83 -0.72 18.40
CA PRO A 50 -17.29 -0.54 18.45
C PRO A 50 -17.86 0.23 17.27
N ASP A 51 -17.04 1.05 16.61
CA ASP A 51 -17.46 1.88 15.47
C ASP A 51 -17.10 1.25 14.10
N GLU A 52 -16.50 0.05 14.08
CA GLU A 52 -16.09 -0.59 12.84
C GLU A 52 -17.20 -1.49 12.28
N VAL A 53 -17.69 -1.15 11.09
CA VAL A 53 -18.66 -1.99 10.37
C VAL A 53 -17.91 -3.15 9.72
N VAL A 54 -18.24 -4.38 10.11
CA VAL A 54 -17.69 -5.59 9.51
C VAL A 54 -18.63 -6.09 8.43
N PHE A 55 -18.22 -6.01 7.17
CA PHE A 55 -19.00 -6.48 6.03
C PHE A 55 -18.90 -8.01 5.84
N ALA A 56 -19.88 -8.62 5.19
CA ALA A 56 -19.97 -10.06 4.99
C ALA A 56 -18.73 -10.66 4.29
N HIS A 57 -18.17 -9.96 3.30
CA HIS A 57 -16.96 -10.40 2.59
C HIS A 57 -15.71 -10.48 3.47
N LYS A 58 -15.65 -9.73 4.58
CA LYS A 58 -14.57 -9.87 5.57
C LYS A 58 -14.63 -11.22 6.26
N ASN A 59 -15.82 -11.64 6.70
CA ASN A 59 -16.00 -12.94 7.33
C ASN A 59 -15.70 -14.10 6.38
N GLU A 60 -16.04 -13.95 5.11
CA GLU A 60 -15.70 -14.92 4.06
C GLU A 60 -14.18 -15.00 3.86
N HIS A 61 -13.53 -13.85 3.67
CA HIS A 61 -12.08 -13.76 3.58
C HIS A 61 -11.38 -14.45 4.76
N ASP A 62 -11.83 -14.24 5.99
CA ASP A 62 -11.18 -14.79 7.18
C ASP A 62 -11.32 -16.32 7.24
N ARG A 63 -12.46 -16.85 6.78
CA ARG A 63 -12.65 -18.32 6.64
C ARG A 63 -11.70 -18.89 5.60
N GLU A 64 -11.59 -18.25 4.43
CA GLU A 64 -10.69 -18.64 3.37
C GLU A 64 -9.21 -18.55 3.81
N GLN A 65 -8.84 -17.45 4.49
CA GLN A 65 -7.51 -17.29 5.05
C GLN A 65 -7.15 -18.41 6.02
N LYS A 66 -8.07 -18.75 6.92
CA LYS A 66 -7.89 -19.84 7.87
C LYS A 66 -7.74 -21.20 7.18
N ALA A 67 -8.53 -21.46 6.14
CA ALA A 67 -8.41 -22.66 5.34
C ALA A 67 -7.06 -22.74 4.64
N TRP A 68 -6.61 -21.63 4.06
CA TRP A 68 -5.30 -21.52 3.40
C TRP A 68 -4.13 -21.73 4.39
N GLN A 69 -4.19 -21.11 5.57
CA GLN A 69 -3.20 -21.30 6.64
C GLN A 69 -3.08 -22.78 7.04
N ASN A 70 -4.21 -23.46 7.23
CA ASN A 70 -4.23 -24.88 7.60
C ASN A 70 -3.66 -25.77 6.48
N ALA A 71 -4.08 -25.53 5.22
CA ALA A 71 -3.60 -26.29 4.07
C ALA A 71 -2.10 -26.11 3.82
N SER A 72 -1.60 -24.88 4.01
CA SER A 72 -0.20 -24.50 3.81
C SER A 72 0.68 -24.83 5.03
N ARG A 73 0.11 -25.38 6.09
CA ARG A 73 0.81 -25.66 7.36
C ARG A 73 1.58 -24.44 7.88
N GLN A 74 0.96 -23.26 7.77
CA GLN A 74 1.56 -22.02 8.23
C GLN A 74 1.36 -21.86 9.73
N GLU A 75 2.45 -21.60 10.44
CA GLU A 75 2.42 -21.23 11.84
C GLU A 75 2.52 -19.71 11.98
N GLY A 76 1.62 -19.12 12.75
CA GLY A 76 1.65 -17.72 13.09
C GLY A 76 2.51 -17.43 14.31
N VAL A 77 2.90 -16.19 14.47
CA VAL A 77 3.69 -15.70 15.60
C VAL A 77 2.89 -14.60 16.32
N GLY A 78 2.71 -14.77 17.64
CA GLY A 78 2.02 -13.80 18.47
C GLY A 78 0.49 -13.75 18.28
N PRO A 79 -0.19 -12.81 18.96
CA PRO A 79 -1.66 -12.64 18.88
C PRO A 79 -2.14 -12.31 17.46
N LEU A 80 -1.41 -11.45 16.77
CA LEU A 80 -1.67 -11.06 15.38
C LEU A 80 -1.05 -12.08 14.43
N HIS A 81 -1.47 -13.28 14.39
CA HIS A 81 -0.97 -14.34 13.49
C HIS A 81 -0.21 -13.81 12.25
N ILE A 82 1.12 -13.68 12.37
CA ILE A 82 2.01 -13.18 11.32
C ILE A 82 2.75 -14.36 10.68
N VAL A 83 2.67 -14.47 9.38
CA VAL A 83 3.33 -15.51 8.58
C VAL A 83 4.37 -14.89 7.67
N GLY A 84 5.63 -15.28 7.78
CA GLY A 84 6.70 -14.76 6.95
C GLY A 84 6.94 -13.26 7.17
N GLY A 85 7.41 -12.57 6.14
CA GLY A 85 7.66 -11.13 6.22
C GLY A 85 8.99 -10.75 6.86
N SER A 86 9.87 -11.70 7.12
CA SER A 86 11.22 -11.43 7.60
C SER A 86 12.06 -10.69 6.55
N ARG A 87 13.01 -9.87 7.03
CA ARG A 87 14.00 -9.24 6.18
C ARG A 87 14.81 -10.30 5.43
N LEU A 88 15.06 -10.10 4.15
CA LEU A 88 15.88 -10.99 3.33
C LEU A 88 17.35 -10.61 3.42
N LYS A 89 18.23 -11.60 3.20
CA LYS A 89 19.69 -11.36 3.14
C LYS A 89 20.09 -10.62 1.86
N ASN A 90 19.39 -10.93 0.76
CA ASN A 90 19.61 -10.35 -0.55
C ASN A 90 18.75 -9.11 -0.76
N ARG A 91 19.04 -8.37 -1.82
CA ARG A 91 18.21 -7.24 -2.25
C ARG A 91 16.79 -7.69 -2.56
N VAL A 92 15.84 -6.83 -2.24
CA VAL A 92 14.41 -7.05 -2.49
C VAL A 92 13.92 -6.26 -3.70
N ILE A 93 14.53 -5.11 -4.01
CA ILE A 93 14.26 -4.32 -5.22
C ILE A 93 15.22 -4.75 -6.32
N ASN A 94 14.66 -5.04 -7.51
CA ASN A 94 15.46 -5.32 -8.69
C ASN A 94 16.20 -4.05 -9.15
N PRO A 95 17.54 -4.01 -9.13
CA PRO A 95 18.31 -2.82 -9.48
C PRO A 95 18.33 -2.52 -10.99
N ASP A 96 17.98 -3.49 -11.83
CA ASP A 96 18.11 -3.39 -13.29
C ASP A 96 17.24 -2.26 -13.87
N ASN A 97 16.17 -1.90 -13.16
CA ASN A 97 15.23 -0.86 -13.58
C ASN A 97 15.67 0.58 -13.21
N ALA A 98 16.67 0.74 -12.34
CA ALA A 98 16.97 2.03 -11.71
C ALA A 98 17.27 3.13 -12.73
N GLY A 99 18.20 2.88 -13.66
CA GLY A 99 18.62 3.88 -14.63
C GLY A 99 17.53 4.28 -15.63
N GLU A 100 16.66 3.36 -16.03
CA GLU A 100 15.55 3.67 -16.93
C GLU A 100 14.44 4.43 -16.20
N ALA A 101 14.10 4.01 -15.00
CA ALA A 101 13.09 4.68 -14.19
C ALA A 101 13.48 6.12 -13.85
N SER A 102 14.75 6.37 -13.49
CA SER A 102 15.28 7.72 -13.27
C SER A 102 15.18 8.59 -14.52
N ARG A 103 15.58 8.05 -15.69
CA ARG A 103 15.46 8.79 -16.96
C ARG A 103 14.02 9.10 -17.33
N GLN A 104 13.10 8.17 -17.12
CA GLN A 104 11.67 8.38 -17.38
C GLN A 104 11.11 9.45 -16.45
N TRP A 105 11.41 9.37 -15.15
CA TRP A 105 10.96 10.35 -14.16
C TRP A 105 11.40 11.77 -14.53
N LEU A 106 12.68 11.96 -14.81
CA LEU A 106 13.24 13.27 -15.14
C LEU A 106 12.70 13.88 -16.45
N LYS A 107 12.19 13.04 -17.37
CA LYS A 107 11.66 13.47 -18.68
C LYS A 107 10.15 13.56 -18.74
N SER A 108 9.43 12.88 -17.86
CA SER A 108 7.97 12.85 -17.91
C SER A 108 7.35 14.09 -17.25
N ASP A 109 6.35 14.62 -17.91
CA ASP A 109 5.46 15.66 -17.38
C ASP A 109 4.03 15.32 -17.80
N PRO A 110 3.17 14.94 -16.86
CA PRO A 110 3.44 14.77 -15.42
C PRO A 110 4.35 13.56 -15.12
N HIS A 111 4.91 13.55 -13.92
CA HIS A 111 5.77 12.45 -13.47
C HIS A 111 4.96 11.17 -13.25
N ILE A 112 5.08 10.24 -14.18
CA ILE A 112 4.49 8.88 -14.10
C ILE A 112 5.51 7.90 -14.70
N VAL A 113 5.90 6.90 -13.91
CA VAL A 113 6.85 5.85 -14.32
C VAL A 113 6.24 4.49 -14.04
N VAL A 114 6.30 3.58 -15.01
CA VAL A 114 5.87 2.20 -14.88
C VAL A 114 7.09 1.29 -14.87
N ILE A 115 7.21 0.46 -13.85
CA ILE A 115 8.33 -0.46 -13.65
C ILE A 115 7.80 -1.89 -13.59
N ASP A 116 8.19 -2.73 -14.53
CA ASP A 116 7.95 -4.17 -14.47
C ASP A 116 9.07 -4.87 -13.69
N ASN A 117 8.75 -5.98 -13.01
CA ASN A 117 9.70 -6.72 -12.19
C ASN A 117 10.34 -5.86 -11.09
N LEU A 118 9.53 -5.09 -10.38
CA LEU A 118 10.01 -4.22 -9.29
C LEU A 118 10.79 -5.00 -8.23
N LEU A 119 10.18 -6.08 -7.74
CA LEU A 119 10.75 -6.94 -6.70
C LEU A 119 11.57 -8.07 -7.33
N THR A 120 12.59 -8.53 -6.60
CA THR A 120 13.21 -9.82 -6.91
C THR A 120 12.19 -10.95 -6.72
N GLN A 121 12.39 -12.08 -7.40
CA GLN A 121 11.45 -13.22 -7.33
C GLN A 121 11.30 -13.76 -5.89
N GLU A 122 12.39 -13.78 -5.12
CA GLU A 122 12.38 -14.17 -3.72
C GLU A 122 11.54 -13.20 -2.88
N ALA A 123 11.73 -11.90 -3.05
CA ALA A 123 10.97 -10.88 -2.33
C ALA A 123 9.48 -10.92 -2.68
N LEU A 124 9.13 -11.08 -3.96
CA LEU A 124 7.75 -11.21 -4.41
C LEU A 124 7.06 -12.42 -3.75
N ALA A 125 7.73 -13.58 -3.77
CA ALA A 125 7.19 -14.81 -3.19
C ALA A 125 6.98 -14.68 -1.67
N GLN A 126 7.94 -14.11 -0.95
CA GLN A 126 7.85 -13.91 0.51
C GLN A 126 6.80 -12.86 0.88
N LEU A 127 6.73 -11.76 0.14
CA LEU A 127 5.72 -10.73 0.39
C LEU A 127 4.31 -11.24 0.11
N ARG A 128 4.13 -12.03 -0.96
CA ARG A 128 2.87 -12.68 -1.27
C ARG A 128 2.47 -13.67 -0.16
N ARG A 129 3.41 -14.49 0.33
CA ARG A 129 3.18 -15.41 1.44
C ARG A 129 2.75 -14.67 2.71
N TYR A 130 3.40 -13.56 3.03
CA TYR A 130 3.03 -12.68 4.14
C TYR A 130 1.59 -12.17 3.97
N CYS A 131 1.26 -11.63 2.81
CA CYS A 131 -0.08 -11.08 2.53
C CYS A 131 -1.19 -12.14 2.49
N LEU A 132 -0.88 -13.39 2.13
CA LEU A 132 -1.85 -14.49 2.16
C LEU A 132 -2.01 -15.06 3.58
N GLY A 133 -0.93 -15.22 4.32
CA GLY A 133 -0.93 -15.93 5.59
C GLY A 133 -1.25 -15.08 6.82
N SER A 134 -0.95 -13.78 6.80
CA SER A 134 -1.02 -12.94 7.99
C SER A 134 -2.37 -12.27 8.19
N CYS A 135 -2.86 -12.22 9.45
CA CYS A 135 -4.15 -11.65 9.83
C CYS A 135 -4.12 -10.11 9.91
N VAL A 136 -3.51 -9.45 8.91
CA VAL A 136 -3.32 -8.00 8.87
C VAL A 136 -4.46 -7.23 8.18
N TRP A 137 -5.37 -7.94 7.50
CA TRP A 137 -6.48 -7.39 6.73
C TRP A 137 -7.67 -7.08 7.64
N GLN A 138 -7.52 -6.03 8.47
CA GLN A 138 -8.46 -5.77 9.57
C GLN A 138 -9.63 -4.88 9.18
N THR A 139 -9.46 -3.95 8.24
CA THR A 139 -10.49 -3.00 7.85
C THR A 139 -11.27 -3.51 6.64
N SER A 140 -12.60 -3.46 6.68
CA SER A 140 -13.45 -3.84 5.55
C SER A 140 -14.23 -2.64 5.01
N TYR A 141 -14.38 -2.58 3.69
CA TYR A 141 -15.04 -1.50 2.97
C TYR A 141 -16.28 -2.00 2.24
N ALA A 142 -17.33 -1.16 2.20
CA ALA A 142 -18.61 -1.52 1.57
C ALA A 142 -18.46 -1.94 0.10
N GLN A 143 -17.45 -1.42 -0.58
CA GLN A 143 -17.15 -1.71 -1.98
C GLN A 143 -16.53 -3.10 -2.22
N GLY A 144 -16.34 -3.93 -1.17
CA GLY A 144 -15.89 -5.32 -1.32
C GLY A 144 -14.37 -5.50 -1.34
N TYR A 145 -13.63 -4.68 -0.65
CA TYR A 145 -12.19 -4.85 -0.44
C TYR A 145 -11.81 -4.72 1.04
N LEU A 146 -10.63 -5.21 1.36
CA LEU A 146 -10.05 -5.16 2.71
C LEU A 146 -8.80 -4.30 2.71
N GLY A 147 -8.62 -3.53 3.79
CA GLY A 147 -7.44 -2.74 4.07
C GLY A 147 -6.55 -3.38 5.14
N ALA A 148 -5.25 -3.25 4.94
CA ALA A 148 -4.22 -3.56 5.92
C ALA A 148 -3.35 -2.32 6.14
N PHE A 149 -3.29 -1.85 7.37
CA PHE A 149 -2.62 -0.60 7.75
C PHE A 149 -1.50 -0.84 8.77
N PRO A 150 -0.49 0.06 8.84
CA PRO A 150 0.61 -0.09 9.79
C PRO A 150 0.13 -0.23 11.23
N GLU A 151 -0.85 0.56 11.65
CA GLU A 151 -1.43 0.56 12.99
C GLU A 151 -2.11 -0.77 13.35
N SER A 152 -2.52 -1.52 12.33
CA SER A 152 -3.12 -2.85 12.47
C SER A 152 -2.12 -3.99 12.22
N GLY A 153 -0.82 -3.69 12.18
CA GLY A 153 0.25 -4.68 12.05
C GLY A 153 0.70 -4.97 10.61
N PHE A 154 0.26 -4.20 9.62
CA PHE A 154 0.81 -4.30 8.25
C PHE A 154 2.19 -3.62 8.20
N ALA A 155 3.17 -4.21 8.87
CA ALA A 155 4.48 -3.62 9.12
C ALA A 155 5.61 -4.67 9.23
N ALA A 156 5.58 -5.70 8.38
CA ALA A 156 6.61 -6.73 8.39
C ALA A 156 8.01 -6.15 8.08
N PRO A 157 9.11 -6.73 8.64
CA PRO A 157 10.48 -6.29 8.34
C PRO A 157 10.83 -6.30 6.84
N LEU A 158 10.22 -7.18 6.06
CA LEU A 158 10.36 -7.20 4.59
C LEU A 158 9.78 -5.94 3.95
N LEU A 159 8.65 -5.42 4.44
CA LEU A 159 8.08 -4.16 3.95
C LEU A 159 8.98 -2.96 4.28
N ALA A 160 9.61 -2.96 5.45
CA ALA A 160 10.62 -1.94 5.79
C ALA A 160 11.80 -1.98 4.81
N GLN A 161 12.29 -3.19 4.49
CA GLN A 161 13.37 -3.37 3.52
C GLN A 161 12.96 -2.92 2.12
N VAL A 162 11.74 -3.22 1.68
CA VAL A 162 11.20 -2.71 0.40
C VAL A 162 11.23 -1.19 0.39
N ALA A 163 10.76 -0.54 1.45
CA ALA A 163 10.73 0.93 1.52
C ALA A 163 12.14 1.55 1.53
N GLU A 164 13.09 0.95 2.24
CA GLU A 164 14.50 1.38 2.27
C GLU A 164 15.15 1.25 0.89
N GLU A 165 14.97 0.09 0.26
CA GLU A 165 15.59 -0.19 -1.04
C GLU A 165 14.94 0.56 -2.19
N LEU A 166 13.63 0.87 -2.13
CA LEU A 166 12.97 1.80 -3.08
C LEU A 166 13.70 3.15 -3.08
N SER A 167 13.86 3.76 -1.92
CA SER A 167 14.51 5.06 -1.79
C SER A 167 15.98 5.05 -2.25
N SER A 168 16.71 3.98 -1.95
CA SER A 168 18.13 3.88 -2.31
C SER A 168 18.36 3.46 -3.76
N THR A 169 17.44 2.70 -4.36
CA THR A 169 17.55 2.25 -5.77
C THR A 169 17.12 3.34 -6.74
N PHE A 170 16.08 4.10 -6.41
CA PHE A 170 15.53 5.16 -7.26
C PHE A 170 15.77 6.54 -6.63
N CYS A 171 17.03 6.82 -6.27
CA CYS A 171 17.41 8.02 -5.52
C CYS A 171 17.00 9.33 -6.23
N ASP A 172 17.01 9.39 -7.56
CA ASP A 172 16.58 10.57 -8.34
C ASP A 172 15.07 10.85 -8.22
N ILE A 173 14.27 9.82 -7.92
CA ILE A 173 12.82 9.95 -7.73
C ILE A 173 12.50 10.37 -6.30
N PHE A 174 13.13 9.70 -5.35
CA PHE A 174 12.79 9.91 -3.93
C PHE A 174 13.58 11.03 -3.28
N ALA A 175 14.80 11.33 -3.76
CA ALA A 175 15.66 12.39 -3.24
C ALA A 175 15.63 12.45 -1.68
N ASP A 176 15.11 13.53 -1.10
CA ASP A 176 14.96 13.70 0.34
C ASP A 176 13.59 13.25 0.88
N HIS A 177 12.77 12.61 0.04
CA HIS A 177 11.45 12.16 0.44
C HIS A 177 11.55 10.93 1.35
N ARG A 178 10.97 11.00 2.53
CA ARG A 178 10.91 9.92 3.52
C ARG A 178 9.57 9.22 3.45
N LEU A 179 9.54 7.91 3.77
CA LEU A 179 8.28 7.17 3.87
C LEU A 179 7.39 7.80 4.95
N ARG A 180 6.18 8.19 4.55
CA ARG A 180 5.17 8.76 5.44
C ARG A 180 4.12 7.75 5.87
N TYR A 181 3.64 6.98 4.91
CA TYR A 181 2.58 6.02 5.15
C TYR A 181 2.63 4.89 4.13
N HIS A 182 2.04 3.76 4.48
CA HIS A 182 1.89 2.64 3.56
C HIS A 182 0.66 1.81 3.95
N TRP A 183 0.11 1.10 2.99
CA TRP A 183 -1.01 0.19 3.22
C TRP A 183 -1.06 -0.87 2.13
N GLY A 184 -1.89 -1.90 2.38
CA GLY A 184 -2.27 -2.87 1.39
C GLY A 184 -3.78 -2.91 1.22
N PHE A 185 -4.23 -3.15 -0.01
CA PHE A 185 -5.61 -3.49 -0.30
C PHE A 185 -5.72 -4.85 -0.94
N LYS A 186 -6.69 -5.65 -0.48
CA LYS A 186 -7.03 -6.96 -1.02
C LYS A 186 -8.48 -6.95 -1.48
N TYR A 187 -8.70 -7.18 -2.76
CA TYR A 187 -9.97 -6.98 -3.43
C TYR A 187 -10.67 -8.31 -3.66
N ASP A 188 -11.98 -8.27 -3.70
CA ASP A 188 -12.79 -9.37 -4.22
C ASP A 188 -12.63 -9.53 -5.74
N SER A 189 -13.17 -10.61 -6.31
CA SER A 189 -12.91 -11.00 -7.69
C SER A 189 -13.45 -10.03 -8.73
N LYS A 190 -14.52 -9.29 -8.41
CA LYS A 190 -15.18 -8.36 -9.34
C LYS A 190 -15.61 -7.09 -8.61
N LEU A 191 -15.00 -5.98 -8.95
CA LEU A 191 -15.28 -4.67 -8.34
C LEU A 191 -14.99 -3.56 -9.34
N ASP A 192 -15.67 -2.43 -9.14
CA ASP A 192 -15.36 -1.19 -9.88
C ASP A 192 -14.09 -0.49 -9.39
N GLY A 193 -13.47 -1.00 -8.32
CA GLY A 193 -12.26 -0.45 -7.73
C GLY A 193 -12.52 0.69 -6.75
N ILE A 194 -11.45 1.38 -6.37
CA ILE A 194 -11.51 2.59 -5.54
C ILE A 194 -11.72 3.78 -6.47
N GLY A 195 -12.64 4.68 -6.09
CA GLY A 195 -12.99 5.88 -6.82
C GLY A 195 -11.83 6.86 -7.00
N ILE A 196 -12.07 7.92 -7.75
CA ILE A 196 -11.07 8.93 -8.07
C ILE A 196 -10.68 9.74 -6.84
N HIS A 197 -9.38 9.90 -6.63
CA HIS A 197 -8.80 10.70 -5.54
C HIS A 197 -7.35 11.09 -5.88
N ALA A 198 -6.76 11.93 -5.04
CA ALA A 198 -5.33 12.16 -4.95
C ALA A 198 -4.86 11.88 -3.51
N ASP A 199 -3.56 11.66 -3.32
CA ASP A 199 -2.98 11.33 -2.02
C ASP A 199 -2.13 12.47 -1.46
N GLU A 200 -2.05 12.57 -0.13
CA GLU A 200 -1.30 13.62 0.56
C GLU A 200 0.18 13.26 0.74
N ALA A 201 0.91 13.22 -0.37
CA ALA A 201 2.34 12.96 -0.39
C ALA A 201 2.99 13.66 -1.59
N ALA A 202 4.31 13.55 -1.74
CA ALA A 202 5.02 13.99 -2.94
C ALA A 202 5.05 12.87 -3.99
N VAL A 203 5.40 11.66 -3.59
CA VAL A 203 5.54 10.50 -4.49
C VAL A 203 4.68 9.36 -4.01
N ASN A 204 3.89 8.78 -4.90
CA ASN A 204 3.11 7.57 -4.72
C ASN A 204 3.80 6.39 -5.42
N VAL A 205 3.96 5.29 -4.71
CA VAL A 205 4.37 4.00 -5.26
C VAL A 205 3.23 3.02 -5.07
N ASN A 206 2.68 2.52 -6.16
CA ASN A 206 1.60 1.54 -6.15
C ASN A 206 2.07 0.29 -6.89
N PHE A 207 2.06 -0.90 -6.27
CA PHE A 207 2.53 -2.12 -6.91
C PHE A 207 1.69 -3.34 -6.57
N TRP A 208 1.72 -4.35 -7.45
CA TRP A 208 0.83 -5.50 -7.41
C TRP A 208 1.58 -6.80 -7.29
N ILE A 209 1.04 -7.75 -6.49
CA ILE A 209 1.73 -9.00 -6.14
C ILE A 209 0.93 -10.27 -6.45
N THR A 210 -0.30 -10.18 -6.92
CA THR A 210 -1.09 -11.35 -7.34
C THR A 210 -0.64 -11.83 -8.72
N PRO A 211 -0.54 -13.13 -8.99
CA PRO A 211 -0.10 -13.64 -10.31
C PRO A 211 -0.98 -13.18 -11.47
N ASP A 212 -0.38 -12.94 -12.63
CA ASP A 212 -1.10 -12.56 -13.86
C ASP A 212 -2.20 -13.54 -14.25
N SER A 213 -2.00 -14.83 -13.98
CA SER A 213 -2.98 -15.88 -14.25
C SER A 213 -4.33 -15.69 -13.51
N ALA A 214 -4.33 -14.89 -12.44
CA ALA A 214 -5.54 -14.53 -11.71
C ALA A 214 -6.36 -13.44 -12.43
N ASN A 215 -5.73 -12.54 -13.19
CA ASN A 215 -6.42 -11.50 -13.94
C ASN A 215 -7.13 -12.07 -15.16
N ARG A 216 -8.45 -11.87 -15.26
CA ARG A 216 -9.30 -12.34 -16.34
C ARG A 216 -9.41 -11.35 -17.51
N ASP A 217 -8.96 -10.12 -17.30
CA ASP A 217 -8.91 -9.06 -18.30
C ASP A 217 -7.53 -8.39 -18.28
N PRO A 218 -6.59 -8.85 -19.13
CA PRO A 218 -5.21 -8.34 -19.15
C PRO A 218 -5.08 -6.85 -19.49
N GLN A 219 -6.14 -6.21 -19.99
CA GLN A 219 -6.15 -4.78 -20.32
C GLN A 219 -6.63 -3.90 -19.16
N SER A 220 -7.14 -4.50 -18.09
CA SER A 220 -7.70 -3.80 -16.93
C SER A 220 -7.08 -4.27 -15.59
N GLY A 221 -7.70 -3.87 -14.49
CA GLY A 221 -7.32 -4.30 -13.14
C GLY A 221 -6.13 -3.55 -12.54
N GLY A 222 -5.58 -2.58 -13.23
CA GLY A 222 -4.46 -1.77 -12.77
C GLY A 222 -4.87 -0.43 -12.17
N LEU A 223 -4.37 0.65 -12.75
CA LEU A 223 -4.58 2.03 -12.29
C LEU A 223 -4.93 2.94 -13.47
N VAL A 224 -5.82 3.90 -13.23
CA VAL A 224 -6.03 5.04 -14.13
C VAL A 224 -5.47 6.28 -13.45
N VAL A 225 -4.58 7.00 -14.14
CA VAL A 225 -3.96 8.23 -13.63
C VAL A 225 -4.26 9.35 -14.63
N TRP A 226 -4.67 10.52 -14.15
CA TRP A 226 -4.87 11.69 -14.97
C TRP A 226 -3.64 12.58 -15.01
N ASP A 227 -3.46 13.29 -16.11
CA ASP A 227 -2.34 14.22 -16.33
C ASP A 227 -2.49 15.57 -15.59
N LYS A 228 -3.45 15.66 -14.68
CA LYS A 228 -3.71 16.88 -13.89
C LYS A 228 -3.65 16.57 -12.40
N ALA A 229 -2.86 17.37 -11.70
CA ALA A 229 -2.75 17.33 -10.25
C ALA A 229 -3.94 18.03 -9.59
N ALA A 230 -4.31 17.54 -8.42
CA ALA A 230 -5.28 18.21 -7.56
C ALA A 230 -4.75 19.59 -7.14
N PRO A 231 -5.59 20.66 -7.20
CA PRO A 231 -5.18 22.01 -6.79
C PRO A 231 -4.62 22.02 -5.37
N LEU A 232 -3.50 22.71 -5.16
CA LEU A 232 -2.81 22.72 -3.85
C LEU A 232 -3.60 23.41 -2.75
N GLU A 233 -4.54 24.28 -3.11
CA GLU A 233 -5.48 24.93 -2.20
C GLU A 233 -6.64 24.03 -1.74
N TRP A 234 -6.84 22.87 -2.38
CA TRP A 234 -7.85 21.92 -1.93
C TRP A 234 -7.42 21.24 -0.64
N ASP A 235 -8.33 21.14 0.32
CA ASP A 235 -8.13 20.37 1.53
C ASP A 235 -8.24 18.85 1.26
N PHE A 236 -7.86 18.05 2.24
CA PHE A 236 -7.83 16.59 2.14
C PHE A 236 -9.19 16.01 1.73
N ALA A 237 -10.28 16.48 2.36
CA ALA A 237 -11.62 15.96 2.07
C ALA A 237 -12.00 16.19 0.61
N LYS A 238 -11.63 17.35 0.05
CA LYS A 238 -11.96 17.70 -1.31
C LYS A 238 -11.18 16.93 -2.38
N PHE A 239 -9.85 16.76 -2.20
CA PHE A 239 -9.06 16.03 -3.21
C PHE A 239 -9.08 14.51 -3.03
N ASN A 240 -9.42 14.00 -1.84
CA ASN A 240 -9.38 12.58 -1.54
C ASN A 240 -10.76 11.90 -1.49
N ALA A 241 -11.83 12.64 -1.19
CA ALA A 241 -13.16 12.07 -0.99
C ALA A 241 -14.28 12.67 -1.84
N ASP A 242 -14.08 13.85 -2.46
CA ASP A 242 -15.09 14.48 -3.33
C ASP A 242 -14.86 14.11 -4.80
N GLU A 243 -15.35 12.92 -5.17
CA GLU A 243 -15.25 12.42 -6.55
C GLU A 243 -15.87 13.36 -7.57
N LYS A 244 -17.00 14.00 -7.21
CA LYS A 244 -17.68 14.93 -8.11
C LYS A 244 -16.82 16.15 -8.40
N ALA A 245 -16.24 16.76 -7.37
CA ALA A 245 -15.33 17.90 -7.55
C ALA A 245 -14.10 17.52 -8.39
N ALA A 246 -13.57 16.31 -8.19
CA ALA A 246 -12.45 15.79 -8.98
C ALA A 246 -12.80 15.66 -10.46
N TYR A 247 -13.93 15.02 -10.80
CA TYR A 247 -14.34 14.87 -12.19
C TYR A 247 -14.71 16.21 -12.84
N ASP A 248 -15.40 17.11 -12.14
CA ASP A 248 -15.72 18.46 -12.65
C ASP A 248 -14.43 19.26 -12.98
N PHE A 249 -13.43 19.19 -12.10
CA PHE A 249 -12.14 19.83 -12.32
C PHE A 249 -11.40 19.23 -13.52
N LEU A 250 -11.32 17.91 -13.62
CA LEU A 250 -10.66 17.23 -14.73
C LEU A 250 -11.33 17.53 -16.08
N ALA A 251 -12.67 17.57 -16.11
CA ALA A 251 -13.41 17.95 -17.30
C ALA A 251 -13.14 19.42 -17.71
N GLN A 252 -13.13 20.34 -16.74
CA GLN A 252 -12.80 21.75 -16.99
C GLN A 252 -11.38 21.92 -17.53
N LYS A 253 -10.43 21.13 -17.05
CA LYS A 253 -9.02 21.16 -17.48
C LYS A 253 -8.73 20.32 -18.72
N GLN A 254 -9.74 19.67 -19.30
CA GLN A 254 -9.59 18.74 -20.43
C GLN A 254 -8.50 17.71 -20.19
N ALA A 255 -8.49 17.12 -18.97
CA ALA A 255 -7.47 16.21 -18.52
C ALA A 255 -7.43 14.91 -19.34
N GLY A 256 -6.24 14.48 -19.74
CA GLY A 256 -6.00 13.18 -20.32
C GLY A 256 -5.89 12.11 -19.24
N ALA A 257 -6.48 10.92 -19.48
CA ALA A 257 -6.35 9.76 -18.61
C ALA A 257 -5.42 8.73 -19.21
N ILE A 258 -4.52 8.19 -18.40
CA ILE A 258 -3.59 7.12 -18.75
C ILE A 258 -4.03 5.87 -17.98
N THR A 259 -4.44 4.83 -18.71
CA THR A 259 -4.72 3.52 -18.10
C THR A 259 -3.47 2.66 -18.12
N ILE A 260 -3.08 2.19 -16.95
CA ILE A 260 -1.93 1.30 -16.75
C ILE A 260 -2.48 -0.08 -16.39
N PRO A 261 -2.44 -1.05 -17.32
CA PRO A 261 -2.97 -2.39 -17.08
C PRO A 261 -2.24 -3.09 -15.93
N TYR A 262 -2.98 -3.94 -15.24
CA TYR A 262 -2.42 -4.81 -14.21
C TYR A 262 -1.33 -5.72 -14.79
N ARG A 263 -0.26 -5.89 -14.03
CA ARG A 263 0.72 -6.95 -14.20
C ARG A 263 1.31 -7.32 -12.84
N ALA A 264 1.50 -8.60 -12.60
CA ALA A 264 2.19 -9.06 -11.38
C ALA A 264 3.59 -8.46 -11.31
N ASN A 265 4.00 -7.98 -10.14
CA ASN A 265 5.29 -7.35 -9.90
C ASN A 265 5.54 -6.06 -10.71
N ARG A 266 4.49 -5.41 -11.19
CA ARG A 266 4.53 -4.07 -11.77
C ARG A 266 4.31 -3.03 -10.68
N ALA A 267 5.10 -1.95 -10.74
CA ALA A 267 4.87 -0.73 -9.96
C ALA A 267 4.55 0.44 -10.87
N VAL A 268 3.73 1.34 -10.34
CA VAL A 268 3.53 2.69 -10.87
C VAL A 268 4.04 3.67 -9.83
N ILE A 269 5.03 4.48 -10.23
CA ILE A 269 5.56 5.57 -9.39
C ILE A 269 5.14 6.87 -10.02
N PHE A 270 4.46 7.74 -9.28
CA PHE A 270 3.91 8.97 -9.84
C PHE A 270 3.83 10.10 -8.82
N ASP A 271 3.70 11.33 -9.30
CA ASP A 271 3.39 12.50 -8.46
C ASP A 271 2.08 12.23 -7.74
N SER A 272 2.14 12.17 -6.41
CA SER A 272 1.02 11.81 -5.54
C SER A 272 -0.16 12.77 -5.62
N ASN A 273 0.04 13.99 -6.15
CA ASN A 273 -1.03 14.96 -6.38
C ASN A 273 -1.88 14.66 -7.61
N LEU A 274 -1.43 13.78 -8.52
CA LEU A 274 -2.21 13.41 -9.70
C LEU A 274 -3.47 12.66 -9.28
N PHE A 275 -4.60 13.03 -9.86
CA PHE A 275 -5.81 12.27 -9.68
C PHE A 275 -5.65 10.88 -10.26
N HIS A 276 -6.08 9.88 -9.48
CA HIS A 276 -6.00 8.50 -9.90
C HIS A 276 -7.15 7.69 -9.30
N LYS A 277 -7.40 6.52 -9.88
CA LYS A 277 -8.35 5.53 -9.37
C LYS A 277 -7.90 4.13 -9.69
N THR A 278 -8.41 3.14 -8.96
CA THR A 278 -8.28 1.74 -9.35
C THR A 278 -9.09 1.50 -10.61
N ASP A 279 -8.52 0.83 -11.60
CA ASP A 279 -9.26 0.40 -12.79
C ASP A 279 -10.17 -0.79 -12.46
N LYS A 280 -11.11 -1.09 -13.35
CA LYS A 280 -12.07 -2.20 -13.18
C LYS A 280 -11.36 -3.51 -12.89
N ILE A 281 -11.79 -4.18 -11.83
CA ILE A 281 -11.21 -5.44 -11.36
C ILE A 281 -12.04 -6.62 -11.89
N CYS A 282 -11.37 -7.56 -12.56
CA CYS A 282 -11.96 -8.82 -13.00
C CYS A 282 -10.93 -9.94 -12.80
N PHE A 283 -10.94 -10.54 -11.61
CA PHE A 283 -9.99 -11.60 -11.23
C PHE A 283 -10.72 -12.93 -11.07
N ALA A 284 -9.97 -14.02 -11.13
CA ALA A 284 -10.48 -15.35 -10.85
C ALA A 284 -10.97 -15.43 -9.39
N GLU A 285 -11.99 -16.23 -9.17
CA GLU A 285 -12.47 -16.55 -7.83
C GLU A 285 -11.43 -17.37 -7.05
N GLY A 286 -11.53 -17.34 -5.73
CA GLY A 286 -10.67 -18.06 -4.81
C GLY A 286 -9.64 -17.18 -4.12
N TYR A 287 -9.29 -17.58 -2.91
CA TYR A 287 -8.51 -16.80 -1.95
C TYR A 287 -7.19 -16.30 -2.50
N GLU A 288 -6.43 -17.17 -3.18
CA GLU A 288 -5.11 -16.84 -3.72
C GLU A 288 -5.16 -15.93 -4.95
N ASN A 289 -6.33 -15.83 -5.60
CA ASN A 289 -6.54 -15.01 -6.78
C ASN A 289 -7.00 -13.59 -6.46
N ARG A 290 -7.32 -13.29 -5.20
CA ARG A 290 -7.71 -11.94 -4.77
C ARG A 290 -6.60 -10.96 -5.14
N ARG A 291 -6.97 -9.87 -5.84
CA ARG A 291 -6.00 -8.85 -6.24
C ARG A 291 -5.44 -8.16 -5.00
N ILE A 292 -4.13 -8.10 -4.88
CA ILE A 292 -3.43 -7.40 -3.79
C ILE A 292 -2.58 -6.30 -4.40
N ASN A 293 -2.80 -5.06 -3.92
CA ASN A 293 -1.86 -3.98 -4.15
C ASN A 293 -1.29 -3.45 -2.82
N ILE A 294 -0.09 -2.91 -2.91
CA ILE A 294 0.59 -2.23 -1.82
C ILE A 294 0.90 -0.83 -2.29
N THR A 295 0.58 0.14 -1.45
CA THR A 295 0.87 1.56 -1.70
C THR A 295 1.83 2.07 -0.63
N MET A 296 2.82 2.85 -1.07
CA MET A 296 3.78 3.53 -0.21
C MET A 296 3.85 5.00 -0.60
N LEU A 297 3.63 5.89 0.36
CA LEU A 297 3.66 7.33 0.18
C LEU A 297 4.94 7.94 0.74
N TYR A 298 5.62 8.73 -0.08
CA TYR A 298 6.87 9.40 0.29
C TYR A 298 6.75 10.91 0.18
N GLY A 299 7.44 11.60 1.10
CA GLY A 299 7.48 13.06 1.12
C GLY A 299 6.14 13.70 1.48
N ARG A 300 6.09 15.01 1.42
CA ARG A 300 4.89 15.81 1.71
C ARG A 300 4.40 16.46 0.43
N ARG A 301 3.09 16.55 0.30
CA ARG A 301 2.47 17.38 -0.71
C ARG A 301 3.03 18.78 -0.58
N ALA A 302 3.74 19.26 -1.62
CA ALA A 302 4.27 20.61 -1.62
C ALA A 302 3.10 21.60 -1.67
N ARG A 303 3.10 22.56 -0.74
CA ARG A 303 2.34 23.81 -0.89
C ARG A 303 3.36 24.82 -1.42
N SER A 304 3.13 25.29 -2.63
CA SER A 304 3.95 26.36 -3.23
C SER A 304 3.97 27.61 -2.35
#